data_fe639bb6b62ddfccd6d140d305dddcce
#
_entry.id   fe639bb6b62ddfccd6d140d305dddcce
#
_cell.length_a   1.000
_cell.length_b   1.000
_cell.length_c   1.000
_cell.angle_alpha   90.00
_cell.angle_beta   90.00
_cell.angle_gamma   90.00
#
_symmetry.space_group_name_H-M   'P 1'
#
loop_
_entity.id
_entity.type
_entity.pdbx_description
1 polymer ?
#
loop_
_entity_poly.entity_id
_entity_poly.type
_entity_poly.pdbx_seq_one_letter_code
_entity_poly.pdbx_strand_id
1 'polypeptide(L)'
;MKRNLVTGILAILVLVFAWLAFSPNSPKETSVKKSHFASSLSASGNITCTYPQVLHASYQSGEITHDLPKPETNPIIMTFSNIKSEAPKIQFIDATQTISEVPVIKVVDTADKLMFLEGNGDPYMTMHTIYKDSGVATYEKSMSLLGIPVGTISMGTCVDY
;
A
#
# COMPACT_ATOMS: atom_id res chain seq x y z
N MET A 1 40.04 0.40 50.76
CA MET A 1 39.51 1.51 49.90
C MET A 1 39.10 1.08 48.49
N LYS A 2 39.51 -0.04 47.87
CA LYS A 2 39.15 -0.42 46.49
C LYS A 2 37.72 -0.95 46.32
N ARG A 3 37.07 -1.46 47.35
CA ARG A 3 35.73 -2.10 47.28
C ARG A 3 34.58 -1.12 47.09
N ASN A 4 34.72 0.11 47.62
CA ASN A 4 33.68 1.13 47.53
C ASN A 4 33.67 1.85 46.15
N LEU A 5 34.81 1.83 45.43
CA LEU A 5 34.93 2.48 44.12
C LEU A 5 34.17 1.64 43.06
N VAL A 6 34.23 0.30 43.11
CA VAL A 6 33.57 -0.57 42.18
C VAL A 6 32.04 -0.50 42.33
N THR A 7 31.56 -0.42 43.58
CA THR A 7 30.11 -0.30 43.86
C THR A 7 29.56 1.02 43.37
N GLY A 8 30.32 2.12 43.46
CA GLY A 8 29.92 3.42 42.95
C GLY A 8 29.82 3.47 41.42
N ILE A 9 30.76 2.84 40.73
CA ILE A 9 30.74 2.79 39.23
C ILE A 9 29.58 1.94 38.74
N LEU A 10 29.28 0.82 39.40
CA LEU A 10 28.15 -0.03 39.03
C LEU A 10 26.78 0.70 39.19
N ALA A 11 26.63 1.46 40.27
CA ALA A 11 25.42 2.25 40.52
C ALA A 11 25.20 3.33 39.47
N ILE A 12 26.26 4.03 39.02
CA ILE A 12 26.20 5.05 37.99
C ILE A 12 25.82 4.42 36.63
N LEU A 13 26.40 3.26 36.30
CA LEU A 13 26.05 2.54 35.05
C LEU A 13 24.58 2.13 35.02
N VAL A 14 24.03 1.62 36.10
CA VAL A 14 22.61 1.25 36.20
C VAL A 14 21.69 2.47 36.00
N LEU A 15 22.06 3.62 36.60
CA LEU A 15 21.27 4.85 36.45
C LEU A 15 21.33 5.40 35.02
N VAL A 16 22.47 5.30 34.34
CA VAL A 16 22.60 5.73 32.94
C VAL A 16 21.80 4.81 32.01
N PHE A 17 21.84 3.51 32.23
CA PHE A 17 21.02 2.57 31.45
C PHE A 17 19.52 2.75 31.70
N ALA A 18 19.10 3.01 32.93
CA ALA A 18 17.71 3.31 33.24
C ALA A 18 17.27 4.62 32.57
N TRP A 19 18.12 5.64 32.54
CA TRP A 19 17.79 6.91 31.88
C TRP A 19 17.69 6.77 30.36
N LEU A 20 18.55 5.98 29.72
CA LEU A 20 18.49 5.66 28.29
C LEU A 20 17.25 4.82 27.93
N ALA A 21 16.82 3.91 28.80
CA ALA A 21 15.63 3.07 28.59
C ALA A 21 14.32 3.86 28.76
N PHE A 22 14.32 4.91 29.59
CA PHE A 22 13.15 5.76 29.84
C PHE A 22 13.23 7.14 29.16
N SER A 23 14.21 7.36 28.27
CA SER A 23 14.21 8.57 27.44
C SER A 23 12.94 8.58 26.58
N PRO A 24 12.10 9.61 26.65
CA PRO A 24 10.88 9.71 25.85
C PRO A 24 11.19 10.18 24.41
N ASN A 25 12.19 9.59 23.78
CA ASN A 25 12.41 9.67 22.35
C ASN A 25 11.56 8.58 21.64
N SER A 26 10.29 8.47 22.05
CA SER A 26 9.30 7.87 21.14
C SER A 26 9.33 8.69 19.87
N PRO A 27 9.53 8.08 18.69
CA PRO A 27 9.36 8.79 17.44
C PRO A 27 7.99 9.46 17.53
N LYS A 28 7.97 10.78 17.36
CA LYS A 28 6.72 11.53 17.27
C LYS A 28 5.91 10.81 16.19
N GLU A 29 4.88 10.07 16.60
CA GLU A 29 3.84 9.67 15.70
C GLU A 29 3.40 10.96 15.00
N THR A 30 3.83 11.10 13.76
CA THR A 30 3.30 12.13 12.89
C THR A 30 1.83 11.78 12.78
N SER A 31 0.99 12.46 13.55
CA SER A 31 -0.44 12.30 13.46
C SER A 31 -0.79 12.60 12.01
N VAL A 32 -0.96 11.53 11.23
CA VAL A 32 -1.54 11.62 9.91
C VAL A 32 -2.88 12.30 10.16
N LYS A 33 -2.99 13.57 9.75
CA LYS A 33 -4.27 14.28 9.76
C LYS A 33 -5.25 13.31 9.08
N LYS A 34 -6.21 12.79 9.84
CA LYS A 34 -7.34 12.05 9.29
C LYS A 34 -7.89 12.93 8.18
N SER A 35 -7.59 12.59 6.94
CA SER A 35 -8.15 13.32 5.82
C SER A 35 -9.65 13.10 5.88
N HIS A 36 -10.42 14.16 5.80
CA HIS A 36 -11.88 14.15 5.78
C HIS A 36 -12.47 13.49 4.51
N PHE A 37 -11.65 12.73 3.76
CA PHE A 37 -12.06 12.05 2.53
C PHE A 37 -12.95 10.82 2.75
N ALA A 38 -13.06 10.35 3.99
CA ALA A 38 -13.45 8.99 4.29
C ALA A 38 -14.93 8.64 4.19
N SER A 39 -15.85 9.57 4.30
CA SER A 39 -17.27 9.19 4.37
C SER A 39 -17.99 9.19 3.01
N SER A 40 -17.31 9.59 1.95
CA SER A 40 -17.91 9.78 0.63
C SER A 40 -17.42 8.83 -0.47
N LEU A 41 -16.28 8.14 -0.29
CA LEU A 41 -15.65 7.33 -1.36
C LEU A 41 -16.51 6.22 -2.00
N SER A 42 -17.71 6.03 -1.58
CA SER A 42 -18.66 5.12 -2.23
C SER A 42 -19.99 5.78 -2.57
N ALA A 43 -20.11 7.08 -2.39
CA ALA A 43 -21.38 7.79 -2.56
C ALA A 43 -21.77 7.89 -4.04
N SER A 44 -20.83 8.23 -4.91
CA SER A 44 -21.07 8.40 -6.35
C SER A 44 -21.25 7.08 -7.11
N GLY A 45 -20.63 6.00 -6.65
CA GLY A 45 -20.56 4.72 -7.37
C GLY A 45 -19.37 4.63 -8.31
N ASN A 46 -18.52 5.66 -8.38
CA ASN A 46 -17.27 5.69 -9.11
C ASN A 46 -16.15 6.23 -8.22
N ILE A 47 -14.97 5.65 -8.31
CA ILE A 47 -13.78 6.04 -7.52
C ILE A 47 -12.59 6.10 -8.48
N THR A 48 -11.84 7.20 -8.46
CA THR A 48 -10.59 7.31 -9.21
C THR A 48 -9.40 7.23 -8.26
N CYS A 49 -8.48 6.33 -8.55
CA CYS A 49 -7.27 6.09 -7.78
C CYS A 49 -6.03 6.44 -8.61
N THR A 50 -5.07 7.11 -7.99
CA THR A 50 -3.79 7.50 -8.59
C THR A 50 -2.65 6.82 -7.85
N TYR A 51 -1.81 6.09 -8.59
CA TYR A 51 -0.68 5.34 -8.06
C TYR A 51 0.63 5.92 -8.60
N PRO A 52 1.35 6.71 -7.80
CA PRO A 52 2.56 7.41 -8.24
C PRO A 52 3.80 6.52 -8.31
N GLN A 53 3.78 5.35 -7.69
CA GLN A 53 4.97 4.52 -7.56
C GLN A 53 4.61 3.05 -7.49
N VAL A 54 5.41 2.22 -8.15
CA VAL A 54 5.26 0.75 -8.22
C VAL A 54 6.54 0.09 -7.71
N LEU A 55 6.42 -0.77 -6.71
CA LEU A 55 7.47 -1.67 -6.27
C LEU A 55 7.38 -2.97 -7.07
N HIS A 56 8.49 -3.38 -7.68
CA HIS A 56 8.62 -4.67 -8.35
C HIS A 56 9.48 -5.61 -7.52
N ALA A 57 9.07 -6.86 -7.43
CA ALA A 57 9.86 -7.94 -6.85
C ALA A 57 9.83 -9.16 -7.77
N SER A 58 10.96 -9.84 -7.92
CA SER A 58 11.07 -11.07 -8.69
C SER A 58 11.94 -12.09 -7.97
N TYR A 59 11.71 -13.38 -8.27
CA TYR A 59 12.52 -14.47 -7.76
C TYR A 59 13.28 -15.09 -8.92
N GLN A 60 14.60 -14.89 -8.94
CA GLN A 60 15.47 -15.40 -9.99
C GLN A 60 16.75 -16.00 -9.39
N SER A 61 17.15 -17.16 -9.88
CA SER A 61 18.40 -17.84 -9.49
C SER A 61 18.56 -18.10 -7.98
N GLY A 62 17.44 -18.32 -7.27
CA GLY A 62 17.44 -18.58 -5.82
C GLY A 62 17.42 -17.34 -4.94
N GLU A 63 17.32 -16.15 -5.52
CA GLU A 63 17.33 -14.88 -4.81
C GLU A 63 16.08 -14.06 -5.12
N ILE A 64 15.62 -13.30 -4.12
CA ILE A 64 14.57 -12.30 -4.30
C ILE A 64 15.26 -10.96 -4.61
N THR A 65 14.97 -10.43 -5.77
CA THR A 65 15.38 -9.08 -6.18
C THR A 65 14.19 -8.15 -6.10
N HIS A 66 14.41 -6.90 -5.77
CA HIS A 66 13.37 -5.88 -5.75
C HIS A 66 13.91 -4.56 -6.32
N ASP A 67 13.03 -3.83 -6.95
CA ASP A 67 13.28 -2.49 -7.47
C ASP A 67 12.15 -1.56 -7.03
N LEU A 68 12.54 -0.41 -6.49
CA LEU A 68 11.64 0.69 -6.16
C LEU A 68 12.02 1.88 -7.01
N PRO A 69 11.49 1.99 -8.22
CA PRO A 69 11.80 3.09 -9.11
C PRO A 69 11.38 4.42 -8.49
N LYS A 70 12.00 5.50 -8.93
CA LYS A 70 11.54 6.85 -8.56
C LYS A 70 10.08 7.02 -8.94
N PRO A 71 9.31 7.86 -8.20
CA PRO A 71 7.95 8.17 -8.56
C PRO A 71 7.87 8.57 -10.04
N GLU A 72 6.94 7.95 -10.75
CA GLU A 72 6.80 8.19 -12.18
C GLU A 72 6.24 9.59 -12.44
N THR A 73 6.73 10.21 -13.50
CA THR A 73 6.16 11.49 -14.00
C THR A 73 4.72 11.30 -14.49
N ASN A 74 4.38 10.06 -14.92
CA ASN A 74 3.04 9.68 -15.34
C ASN A 74 2.53 8.58 -14.42
N PRO A 75 1.81 8.92 -13.34
CA PRO A 75 1.25 7.94 -12.43
C PRO A 75 0.21 7.06 -13.14
N ILE A 76 0.05 5.84 -12.66
CA ILE A 76 -1.05 4.97 -13.07
C ILE A 76 -2.35 5.53 -12.51
N ILE A 77 -3.32 5.80 -13.38
CA ILE A 77 -4.66 6.26 -12.99
C ILE A 77 -5.67 5.18 -13.36
N MET A 78 -6.46 4.77 -12.37
CA MET A 78 -7.51 3.78 -12.53
C MET A 78 -8.83 4.32 -11.99
N THR A 79 -9.90 4.21 -12.79
CA THR A 79 -11.25 4.57 -12.36
C THR A 79 -12.08 3.30 -12.18
N PHE A 80 -12.50 3.06 -10.94
CA PHE A 80 -13.45 2.01 -10.61
C PHE A 80 -14.85 2.55 -10.85
N SER A 81 -15.60 1.92 -11.73
CA SER A 81 -16.95 2.29 -12.10
C SER A 81 -17.97 1.21 -11.74
N ASN A 82 -19.23 1.62 -11.56
CA ASN A 82 -20.31 0.71 -11.22
C ASN A 82 -20.08 -0.09 -9.93
N ILE A 83 -19.36 0.48 -8.96
CA ILE A 83 -18.95 -0.24 -7.73
C ILE A 83 -20.14 -0.72 -6.88
N LYS A 84 -21.31 -0.11 -7.05
CA LYS A 84 -22.55 -0.52 -6.37
C LYS A 84 -23.32 -1.62 -7.11
N SER A 85 -22.95 -1.93 -8.34
CA SER A 85 -23.61 -2.96 -9.14
C SER A 85 -22.97 -4.33 -8.96
N GLU A 86 -23.59 -5.35 -9.54
CA GLU A 86 -23.05 -6.72 -9.63
C GLU A 86 -21.91 -6.86 -10.66
N ALA A 87 -21.70 -5.83 -11.49
CA ALA A 87 -20.72 -5.83 -12.57
C ALA A 87 -19.80 -4.60 -12.51
N PRO A 88 -19.00 -4.46 -11.45
CA PRO A 88 -18.04 -3.36 -11.38
C PRO A 88 -16.92 -3.55 -12.41
N LYS A 89 -16.32 -2.44 -12.81
CA LYS A 89 -15.25 -2.40 -13.81
C LYS A 89 -14.15 -1.45 -13.40
N ILE A 90 -12.94 -1.70 -13.92
CA ILE A 90 -11.83 -0.77 -13.87
C ILE A 90 -11.59 -0.22 -15.26
N GLN A 91 -11.44 1.10 -15.36
CA GLN A 91 -10.96 1.80 -16.55
C GLN A 91 -9.57 2.34 -16.27
N PHE A 92 -8.67 2.18 -17.21
CA PHE A 92 -7.32 2.76 -17.18
C PHE A 92 -6.90 3.21 -18.57
N ILE A 93 -5.99 4.19 -18.60
CA ILE A 93 -5.39 4.68 -19.83
C ILE A 93 -4.04 3.98 -19.99
N ASP A 94 -3.90 3.26 -21.07
CA ASP A 94 -2.65 2.60 -21.42
C ASP A 94 -1.61 3.54 -22.04
N ALA A 95 -0.40 3.02 -22.31
CA ALA A 95 0.68 3.78 -22.91
C ALA A 95 0.35 4.35 -24.31
N THR A 96 -0.65 3.81 -24.99
CA THR A 96 -1.12 4.27 -26.31
C THR A 96 -2.23 5.31 -26.23
N GLN A 97 -2.54 5.77 -25.01
CA GLN A 97 -3.67 6.66 -24.71
C GLN A 97 -5.05 6.05 -25.02
N THR A 98 -5.10 4.73 -25.10
CA THR A 98 -6.35 4.00 -25.25
C THR A 98 -6.97 3.74 -23.89
N ILE A 99 -8.26 4.00 -23.75
CA ILE A 99 -9.02 3.65 -22.55
C ILE A 99 -9.37 2.17 -22.63
N SER A 100 -8.80 1.40 -21.72
CA SER A 100 -9.12 0.00 -21.56
C SER A 100 -10.11 -0.19 -20.40
N GLU A 101 -11.04 -1.11 -20.55
CA GLU A 101 -12.03 -1.45 -19.55
C GLU A 101 -11.95 -2.92 -19.21
N VAL A 102 -11.82 -3.24 -17.93
CA VAL A 102 -11.67 -4.62 -17.44
C VAL A 102 -12.75 -4.90 -16.39
N PRO A 103 -13.50 -5.99 -16.51
CA PRO A 103 -14.43 -6.41 -15.47
C PRO A 103 -13.67 -6.87 -14.23
N VAL A 104 -14.21 -6.58 -13.06
CA VAL A 104 -13.64 -7.01 -11.78
C VAL A 104 -14.70 -7.65 -10.90
N ILE A 105 -14.27 -8.50 -9.99
CA ILE A 105 -15.13 -9.11 -8.98
C ILE A 105 -14.95 -8.33 -7.67
N LYS A 106 -16.03 -7.80 -7.14
CA LYS A 106 -16.05 -7.20 -5.80
C LYS A 106 -16.07 -8.31 -4.75
N VAL A 107 -14.95 -8.50 -4.05
CA VAL A 107 -14.79 -9.57 -3.05
C VAL A 107 -15.05 -9.12 -1.63
N VAL A 108 -14.86 -7.81 -1.35
CA VAL A 108 -15.14 -7.20 -0.04
C VAL A 108 -15.77 -5.84 -0.23
N ASP A 109 -16.83 -5.58 0.53
CA ASP A 109 -17.44 -4.25 0.65
C ASP A 109 -17.91 -4.08 2.10
N THR A 110 -17.06 -3.47 2.92
CA THR A 110 -17.32 -3.19 4.32
C THR A 110 -17.35 -1.68 4.56
N ALA A 111 -17.60 -1.25 5.79
CA ALA A 111 -17.60 0.17 6.13
C ALA A 111 -16.22 0.81 5.92
N ASP A 112 -15.14 0.06 6.11
CA ASP A 112 -13.76 0.51 6.10
C ASP A 112 -13.02 0.27 4.79
N LYS A 113 -13.44 -0.69 3.96
CA LYS A 113 -12.72 -1.04 2.73
C LYS A 113 -13.57 -1.64 1.62
N LEU A 114 -13.07 -1.46 0.40
CA LEU A 114 -13.47 -2.18 -0.81
C LEU A 114 -12.30 -3.03 -1.29
N MET A 115 -12.59 -4.24 -1.77
CA MET A 115 -11.59 -5.06 -2.44
C MET A 115 -12.16 -5.60 -3.74
N PHE A 116 -11.37 -5.48 -4.80
CA PHE A 116 -11.70 -5.99 -6.12
C PHE A 116 -10.62 -6.95 -6.60
N LEU A 117 -11.05 -7.99 -7.27
CA LEU A 117 -10.18 -8.95 -7.93
C LEU A 117 -10.35 -8.78 -9.44
N GLU A 118 -9.24 -8.50 -10.11
CA GLU A 118 -9.13 -8.55 -11.57
C GLU A 118 -8.45 -9.87 -11.94
N GLY A 119 -9.12 -10.67 -12.73
CA GLY A 119 -8.57 -11.93 -13.19
C GLY A 119 -9.20 -12.32 -14.52
N ASN A 120 -8.36 -12.48 -15.52
CA ASN A 120 -8.75 -13.03 -16.81
C ASN A 120 -8.36 -14.50 -16.93
N GLY A 121 -8.07 -15.14 -15.77
CA GLY A 121 -7.82 -16.59 -15.69
C GLY A 121 -6.38 -17.02 -15.91
N ASP A 122 -5.51 -16.27 -16.58
CA ASP A 122 -4.09 -16.58 -16.78
C ASP A 122 -3.42 -15.49 -17.63
N PRO A 123 -2.19 -15.08 -17.38
CA PRO A 123 -1.19 -15.57 -16.41
C PRO A 123 -1.06 -14.71 -15.15
N TYR A 124 -2.00 -13.83 -14.85
CA TYR A 124 -1.86 -12.90 -13.73
C TYR A 124 -3.17 -12.70 -12.96
N MET A 125 -3.02 -12.39 -11.71
CA MET A 125 -4.10 -11.97 -10.83
C MET A 125 -3.72 -10.61 -10.24
N THR A 126 -4.69 -9.70 -10.22
CA THR A 126 -4.52 -8.39 -9.62
C THR A 126 -5.56 -8.18 -8.53
N MET A 127 -5.11 -7.75 -7.36
CA MET A 127 -5.97 -7.37 -6.25
C MET A 127 -5.87 -5.86 -6.02
N HIS A 128 -7.02 -5.22 -5.90
CA HIS A 128 -7.14 -3.81 -5.58
C HIS A 128 -7.82 -3.66 -4.24
N THR A 129 -7.20 -2.95 -3.30
CA THR A 129 -7.78 -2.65 -1.99
C THR A 129 -7.89 -1.14 -1.82
N ILE A 130 -9.07 -0.64 -1.51
CA ILE A 130 -9.35 0.78 -1.25
C ILE A 130 -9.80 0.91 0.20
N TYR A 131 -9.06 1.64 1.00
CA TYR A 131 -9.38 1.95 2.40
C TYR A 131 -10.22 3.21 2.44
N LYS A 132 -11.52 3.04 2.74
CA LYS A 132 -12.51 4.13 2.68
C LYS A 132 -12.19 5.27 3.66
N ASP A 133 -11.63 4.93 4.82
CA ASP A 133 -11.32 5.89 5.88
C ASP A 133 -10.18 6.86 5.54
N SER A 134 -9.21 6.43 4.77
CA SER A 134 -8.01 7.20 4.45
C SER A 134 -7.95 7.65 3.00
N GLY A 135 -8.78 7.06 2.12
CA GLY A 135 -8.64 7.21 0.69
C GLY A 135 -7.37 6.58 0.13
N VAL A 136 -6.66 5.79 0.94
CA VAL A 136 -5.47 5.06 0.45
C VAL A 136 -5.93 3.84 -0.32
N ALA A 137 -5.20 3.49 -1.38
CA ALA A 137 -5.40 2.26 -2.11
C ALA A 137 -4.09 1.51 -2.29
N THR A 138 -4.20 0.20 -2.34
CA THR A 138 -3.13 -0.69 -2.82
C THR A 138 -3.59 -1.43 -4.06
N TYR A 139 -2.65 -1.67 -4.93
CA TYR A 139 -2.82 -2.50 -6.11
C TYR A 139 -1.67 -3.51 -6.11
N GLU A 140 -2.01 -4.78 -6.13
CA GLU A 140 -1.08 -5.89 -6.03
C GLU A 140 -1.29 -6.82 -7.22
N LYS A 141 -0.21 -7.08 -7.98
CA LYS A 141 -0.25 -7.95 -9.15
C LYS A 141 0.77 -9.06 -9.00
N SER A 142 0.32 -10.29 -9.20
CA SER A 142 1.16 -11.47 -9.28
C SER A 142 1.10 -12.03 -10.69
N MET A 143 2.27 -12.35 -11.26
CA MET A 143 2.38 -12.95 -12.58
C MET A 143 3.57 -13.89 -12.66
N SER A 144 3.59 -14.73 -13.69
CA SER A 144 4.78 -15.49 -14.10
C SER A 144 5.23 -15.01 -15.46
N LEU A 145 6.46 -14.51 -15.54
CA LEU A 145 7.08 -14.08 -16.78
C LEU A 145 8.19 -15.05 -17.15
N LEU A 146 8.01 -15.82 -18.22
CA LEU A 146 8.96 -16.86 -18.67
C LEU A 146 9.33 -17.84 -17.56
N GLY A 147 8.37 -18.20 -16.69
CA GLY A 147 8.60 -19.10 -15.58
C GLY A 147 9.21 -18.44 -14.33
N ILE A 148 9.49 -17.15 -14.36
CA ILE A 148 9.99 -16.39 -13.22
C ILE A 148 8.79 -15.75 -12.49
N PRO A 149 8.59 -16.03 -11.20
CA PRO A 149 7.57 -15.35 -10.41
C PRO A 149 7.92 -13.86 -10.26
N VAL A 150 6.95 -13.01 -10.58
CA VAL A 150 7.06 -11.55 -10.45
C VAL A 150 5.87 -11.05 -9.65
N GLY A 151 6.13 -10.25 -8.63
CA GLY A 151 5.12 -9.52 -7.87
C GLY A 151 5.30 -8.02 -8.02
N THR A 152 4.21 -7.30 -8.07
CA THR A 152 4.22 -5.84 -8.03
C THR A 152 3.26 -5.35 -6.96
N ILE A 153 3.66 -4.30 -6.26
CA ILE A 153 2.83 -3.60 -5.28
C ILE A 153 2.88 -2.10 -5.58
N SER A 154 1.74 -1.47 -5.58
CA SER A 154 1.62 -0.02 -5.70
C SER A 154 0.74 0.54 -4.61
N MET A 155 1.09 1.70 -4.09
CA MET A 155 0.26 2.46 -3.15
C MET A 155 -0.13 3.79 -3.77
N GLY A 156 -1.36 4.18 -3.54
CA GLY A 156 -1.91 5.39 -4.12
C GLY A 156 -3.02 6.00 -3.27
N THR A 157 -3.66 7.00 -3.81
CA THR A 157 -4.79 7.68 -3.18
C THR A 157 -5.98 7.73 -4.11
N CYS A 158 -7.16 7.65 -3.55
CA CYS A 158 -8.42 7.64 -4.27
C CYS A 158 -9.31 8.82 -3.90
N VAL A 159 -10.11 9.24 -4.86
CA VAL A 159 -11.16 10.26 -4.70
C VAL A 159 -12.44 9.77 -5.36
N ASP A 160 -13.59 10.24 -4.90
CA ASP A 160 -14.89 10.06 -5.59
C ASP A 160 -14.87 10.83 -6.91
N TYR A 161 -15.50 10.25 -7.92
CA TYR A 161 -15.60 10.80 -9.27
C TYR A 161 -17.06 10.95 -9.70
#